data_d96dce2cfe36beb484ab48c002ab11a9
#
_entry.id   d96dce2cfe36beb484ab48c002ab11a9
#
_cell.length_a   1.000
_cell.length_b   1.000
_cell.length_c   1.000
_cell.angle_alpha   90.00
_cell.angle_beta   90.00
_cell.angle_gamma   90.00
#
_symmetry.space_group_name_H-M   'P 1'
#
loop_
_entity.id
_entity.type
_entity.pdbx_description
1 polymer ?
#
loop_
_entity_poly.entity_id
_entity_poly.type
_entity_poly.pdbx_seq_one_letter_code
_entity_poly.pdbx_strand_id
1 'polypeptide(L)'
;MYCILTLDNENGMMFNHRRQSRDRVMLERLVRLSRSLTAGGTGRLLMAPYTAGLFPDGLPEGAVAAADFLGRAGAGDVCFVEDAPLAPHRARITCLYVFRWNRDYPADRRLDLDLSGWERTEQEEFPGSSHDKITLERYLPPAT
;
A
#
# COMPACT_ATOMS: atom_id res chain seq x y z
N MET A 1 -5.10 -9.02 -7.74
CA MET A 1 -4.32 -7.78 -7.62
C MET A 1 -3.51 -7.77 -6.35
N TYR A 2 -2.39 -7.07 -6.35
CA TYR A 2 -1.58 -6.79 -5.17
C TYR A 2 -2.01 -5.45 -4.59
N CYS A 3 -2.05 -5.32 -3.27
CA CYS A 3 -2.28 -4.03 -2.64
C CYS A 3 -1.11 -3.68 -1.74
N ILE A 4 -0.68 -2.41 -1.78
CA ILE A 4 0.35 -1.88 -0.91
C ILE A 4 -0.29 -0.84 -0.01
N LEU A 5 -0.05 -0.95 1.29
CA LEU A 5 -0.60 -0.06 2.31
C LEU A 5 0.52 0.56 3.14
N THR A 6 0.24 1.71 3.71
CA THR A 6 1.07 2.30 4.78
C THR A 6 0.19 2.40 6.02
N LEU A 7 0.60 1.77 7.12
CA LEU A 7 -0.20 1.67 8.32
C LEU A 7 0.61 2.03 9.57
N ASP A 8 -0.06 2.65 10.55
CA ASP A 8 0.52 2.83 11.88
C ASP A 8 0.37 1.55 12.72
N ASN A 9 0.70 1.61 14.02
CA ASN A 9 0.65 0.46 14.91
C ASN A 9 -0.76 -0.09 15.11
N GLU A 10 -1.79 0.71 14.90
CA GLU A 10 -3.20 0.36 15.10
C GLU A 10 -3.94 0.17 13.77
N ASN A 11 -3.20 -0.11 12.69
CA ASN A 11 -3.74 -0.23 11.33
C ASN A 11 -4.43 1.05 10.83
N GLY A 12 -4.01 2.20 11.35
CA GLY A 12 -4.48 3.50 10.90
C GLY A 12 -3.97 3.83 9.51
N MET A 13 -4.81 4.45 8.71
CA MET A 13 -4.51 4.83 7.33
C MET A 13 -4.49 6.34 7.15
N MET A 14 -5.52 7.03 7.62
CA MET A 14 -5.72 8.45 7.40
C MET A 14 -6.25 9.12 8.66
N PHE A 15 -6.03 10.43 8.74
CA PHE A 15 -6.61 11.26 9.77
C PHE A 15 -7.06 12.57 9.12
N ASN A 16 -8.31 12.94 9.32
CA ASN A 16 -8.89 14.18 8.80
C ASN A 16 -8.67 14.35 7.29
N HIS A 17 -8.88 13.26 6.53
CA HIS A 17 -8.70 13.17 5.08
C HIS A 17 -7.26 13.44 4.62
N ARG A 18 -6.28 13.25 5.51
CA ARG A 18 -4.87 13.42 5.18
C ARG A 18 -4.09 12.18 5.56
N ARG A 19 -3.00 11.91 4.82
CA ARG A 19 -2.11 10.80 5.18
C ARG A 19 -1.45 11.08 6.54
N GLN A 20 -1.21 10.01 7.28
CA GLN A 20 -0.61 10.10 8.60
C GLN A 20 0.85 10.55 8.55
N SER A 21 1.58 10.10 7.54
CA SER A 21 2.98 10.41 7.37
C SER A 21 3.44 10.13 5.96
N ARG A 22 4.69 10.49 5.68
CA ARG A 22 5.35 10.14 4.42
C ARG A 22 6.85 10.00 4.70
N ASP A 23 7.51 9.26 3.82
CA ASP A 23 8.93 8.96 3.97
C ASP A 23 9.51 8.70 2.58
N ARG A 24 10.59 9.41 2.26
CA ARG A 24 11.21 9.31 0.92
C ARG A 24 11.78 7.92 0.67
N VAL A 25 12.43 7.32 1.66
CA VAL A 25 13.01 5.98 1.52
C VAL A 25 11.90 4.94 1.35
N MET A 26 10.82 5.06 2.14
CA MET A 26 9.65 4.18 1.98
C MET A 26 9.10 4.27 0.56
N LEU A 27 8.95 5.48 0.03
CA LEU A 27 8.39 5.69 -1.32
C LEU A 27 9.27 5.07 -2.40
N GLU A 28 10.59 5.22 -2.29
CA GLU A 28 11.55 4.59 -3.20
C GLU A 28 11.44 3.06 -3.15
N ARG A 29 11.30 2.50 -1.95
CA ARG A 29 11.12 1.06 -1.76
C ARG A 29 9.80 0.57 -2.34
N LEU A 30 8.73 1.34 -2.19
CA LEU A 30 7.42 1.05 -2.76
C LEU A 30 7.47 0.98 -4.28
N VAL A 31 8.12 1.96 -4.92
CA VAL A 31 8.27 1.98 -6.37
C VAL A 31 9.06 0.76 -6.84
N ARG A 32 10.16 0.42 -6.16
CA ARG A 32 10.98 -0.74 -6.48
C ARG A 32 10.18 -2.04 -6.34
N LEU A 33 9.40 -2.14 -5.26
CA LEU A 33 8.52 -3.30 -5.03
C LEU A 33 7.49 -3.43 -6.16
N SER A 34 6.83 -2.34 -6.53
CA SER A 34 5.83 -2.37 -7.59
C SER A 34 6.42 -2.80 -8.93
N ARG A 35 7.63 -2.35 -9.25
CA ARG A 35 8.35 -2.78 -10.46
C ARG A 35 8.66 -4.27 -10.43
N SER A 36 9.09 -4.78 -9.28
CA SER A 36 9.35 -6.20 -9.10
C SER A 36 8.08 -7.04 -9.31
N LEU A 37 6.96 -6.60 -8.76
CA LEU A 37 5.69 -7.31 -8.85
C LEU A 37 5.10 -7.30 -10.27
N THR A 38 5.40 -6.29 -11.07
CA THR A 38 4.89 -6.15 -12.44
C THR A 38 5.89 -6.58 -13.51
N ALA A 39 7.10 -6.96 -13.12
CA ALA A 39 8.15 -7.35 -14.07
C ALA A 39 7.74 -8.55 -14.91
N GLY A 40 7.92 -8.46 -16.22
CA GLY A 40 7.60 -9.53 -17.16
C GLY A 40 6.13 -9.68 -17.49
N GLY A 41 5.26 -8.84 -16.92
CA GLY A 41 3.82 -8.86 -17.18
C GLY A 41 3.32 -7.55 -17.74
N THR A 42 2.00 -7.43 -17.81
CA THR A 42 1.31 -6.21 -18.28
C THR A 42 0.72 -5.40 -17.13
N GLY A 43 0.98 -5.80 -15.87
CA GLY A 43 0.49 -5.12 -14.70
C GLY A 43 1.06 -3.71 -14.54
N ARG A 44 0.30 -2.87 -13.85
CA ARG A 44 0.64 -1.46 -13.63
C ARG A 44 0.48 -1.12 -12.17
N LEU A 45 1.14 -0.04 -11.74
CA LEU A 45 0.89 0.59 -10.44
C LEU A 45 -0.26 1.58 -10.58
N LEU A 46 -1.31 1.41 -9.77
CA LEU A 46 -2.48 2.29 -9.78
C LEU A 46 -2.67 2.92 -8.40
N MET A 47 -3.20 4.13 -8.39
CA MET A 47 -3.46 4.86 -7.15
C MET A 47 -4.51 5.95 -7.36
N ALA A 48 -5.02 6.50 -6.26
CA ALA A 48 -5.91 7.65 -6.31
C ALA A 48 -5.14 8.92 -6.71
N PRO A 49 -5.82 9.94 -7.27
CA PRO A 49 -5.17 11.21 -7.61
C PRO A 49 -4.50 11.88 -6.40
N TYR A 50 -5.08 11.80 -5.21
CA TYR A 50 -4.48 12.32 -3.98
C TYR A 50 -3.11 11.67 -3.72
N THR A 51 -3.03 10.36 -3.87
CA THR A 51 -1.81 9.58 -3.64
C THR A 51 -0.71 9.95 -4.64
N ALA A 52 -1.10 10.28 -5.87
CA ALA A 52 -0.15 10.71 -6.90
C ALA A 52 0.64 11.95 -6.48
N GLY A 53 0.10 12.76 -5.60
CA GLY A 53 0.78 13.94 -5.05
C GLY A 53 2.01 13.63 -4.20
N LEU A 54 2.23 12.37 -3.81
CA LEU A 54 3.44 11.94 -3.12
C LEU A 54 4.68 11.94 -4.03
N PHE A 55 4.49 11.94 -5.34
CA PHE A 55 5.58 11.80 -6.31
C PHE A 55 5.95 13.19 -6.85
N PRO A 56 7.01 13.83 -6.31
CA PRO A 56 7.32 15.23 -6.64
C PRO A 56 7.75 15.43 -8.09
N ASP A 57 8.34 14.39 -8.70
CA ASP A 57 8.81 14.43 -10.07
C ASP A 57 7.85 13.75 -11.07
N GLY A 58 6.59 13.55 -10.64
CA GLY A 58 5.60 12.84 -11.42
C GLY A 58 5.56 11.36 -11.12
N LEU A 59 4.53 10.69 -11.62
CA LEU A 59 4.33 9.27 -11.39
C LEU A 59 5.44 8.43 -12.03
N PRO A 60 5.77 7.26 -11.43
CA PRO A 60 6.63 6.28 -12.09
C PRO A 60 6.10 5.92 -13.46
N GLU A 61 6.98 5.60 -14.40
CA GLU A 61 6.61 5.22 -15.76
C GLU A 61 5.58 4.09 -15.74
N GLY A 62 4.50 4.27 -16.49
CA GLY A 62 3.41 3.29 -16.60
C GLY A 62 2.40 3.33 -15.46
N ALA A 63 2.63 4.12 -14.42
CA ALA A 63 1.68 4.24 -13.32
C ALA A 63 0.46 5.07 -13.73
N VAL A 64 -0.69 4.78 -13.11
CA VAL A 64 -1.97 5.40 -13.43
C VAL A 64 -2.59 5.97 -12.15
N ALA A 65 -3.05 7.22 -12.20
CA ALA A 65 -3.83 7.84 -11.15
C ALA A 65 -5.28 7.96 -11.62
N ALA A 66 -6.21 7.37 -10.87
CA ALA A 66 -7.64 7.42 -11.18
C ALA A 66 -8.46 7.26 -9.91
N ALA A 67 -9.58 7.97 -9.80
CA ALA A 67 -10.44 7.89 -8.63
C ALA A 67 -10.99 6.47 -8.41
N ASP A 68 -11.26 5.74 -9.48
CA ASP A 68 -11.80 4.38 -9.44
C ASP A 68 -10.70 3.31 -9.63
N PHE A 69 -9.48 3.58 -9.19
CA PHE A 69 -8.31 2.72 -9.44
C PHE A 69 -8.50 1.28 -8.97
N LEU A 70 -9.15 1.06 -7.82
CA LEU A 70 -9.40 -0.29 -7.33
C LEU A 70 -10.35 -1.08 -8.25
N GLY A 71 -11.34 -0.42 -8.82
CA GLY A 71 -12.26 -1.05 -9.77
C GLY A 71 -11.61 -1.35 -11.11
N ARG A 72 -10.60 -0.57 -11.49
CA ARG A 72 -9.87 -0.75 -12.75
C ARG A 72 -8.80 -1.84 -12.69
N ALA A 73 -8.34 -2.18 -11.48
CA ALA A 73 -7.22 -3.08 -11.31
C ALA A 73 -7.55 -4.49 -11.77
N GLY A 74 -6.65 -5.08 -12.56
CA GLY A 74 -6.71 -6.48 -13.00
C GLY A 74 -5.78 -7.36 -12.19
N ALA A 75 -5.69 -8.63 -12.59
CA ALA A 75 -4.99 -9.67 -11.83
C ALA A 75 -3.51 -9.38 -11.58
N GLY A 76 -2.82 -8.75 -12.52
CA GLY A 76 -1.39 -8.45 -12.39
C GLY A 76 -1.09 -7.04 -11.88
N ASP A 77 -2.10 -6.24 -11.58
CA ASP A 77 -1.93 -4.86 -11.17
C ASP A 77 -1.59 -4.73 -9.69
N VAL A 78 -0.91 -3.63 -9.36
CA VAL A 78 -0.52 -3.25 -8.01
C VAL A 78 -1.26 -1.96 -7.64
N CYS A 79 -2.01 -1.97 -6.55
CA CYS A 79 -2.71 -0.78 -6.05
C CYS A 79 -2.03 -0.25 -4.81
N PHE A 80 -1.61 1.02 -4.84
CA PHE A 80 -1.13 1.72 -3.66
C PHE A 80 -2.33 2.44 -3.04
N VAL A 81 -2.78 1.96 -1.88
CA VAL A 81 -4.03 2.39 -1.25
C VAL A 81 -3.73 3.18 0.01
N GLU A 82 -4.10 4.47 0.01
CA GLU A 82 -3.99 5.32 1.19
C GLU A 82 -5.34 5.57 1.88
N ASP A 83 -6.40 5.76 1.09
CA ASP A 83 -7.70 6.16 1.64
C ASP A 83 -8.84 5.55 0.80
N ALA A 84 -9.02 4.26 0.95
CA ALA A 84 -10.11 3.57 0.29
C ALA A 84 -10.42 2.28 1.05
N PRO A 85 -11.71 1.85 1.07
CA PRO A 85 -12.07 0.59 1.67
C PRO A 85 -11.57 -0.58 0.81
N LEU A 86 -11.00 -1.59 1.45
CA LEU A 86 -10.52 -2.79 0.78
C LEU A 86 -11.47 -3.98 0.92
N ALA A 87 -12.34 -3.97 1.93
CA ALA A 87 -13.27 -5.08 2.16
C ALA A 87 -14.11 -5.43 0.92
N PRO A 88 -14.63 -4.45 0.14
CA PRO A 88 -15.37 -4.77 -1.09
C PRO A 88 -14.54 -5.47 -2.15
N HIS A 89 -13.21 -5.36 -2.09
CA HIS A 89 -12.30 -5.92 -3.09
C HIS A 89 -11.57 -7.16 -2.59
N ARG A 90 -11.90 -7.64 -1.39
CA ARG A 90 -11.18 -8.71 -0.69
C ARG A 90 -10.95 -9.93 -1.55
N ALA A 91 -11.96 -10.36 -2.31
CA ALA A 91 -11.88 -11.58 -3.13
C ALA A 91 -10.86 -11.48 -4.27
N ARG A 92 -10.51 -10.26 -4.69
CA ARG A 92 -9.56 -10.02 -5.77
C ARG A 92 -8.13 -9.77 -5.29
N ILE A 93 -7.92 -9.62 -3.98
CA ILE A 93 -6.60 -9.34 -3.41
C ILE A 93 -5.85 -10.66 -3.26
N THR A 94 -4.75 -10.79 -3.98
CA THR A 94 -3.90 -11.99 -3.93
C THR A 94 -2.79 -11.86 -2.91
N CYS A 95 -2.42 -10.63 -2.54
CA CYS A 95 -1.35 -10.37 -1.59
C CYS A 95 -1.44 -8.94 -1.09
N LEU A 96 -1.17 -8.73 0.21
CA LEU A 96 -1.02 -7.41 0.81
C LEU A 96 0.44 -7.18 1.17
N TYR A 97 0.94 -6.00 0.84
CA TYR A 97 2.21 -5.50 1.33
C TYR A 97 1.94 -4.31 2.22
N VAL A 98 2.45 -4.33 3.44
CA VAL A 98 2.21 -3.29 4.43
C VAL A 98 3.53 -2.67 4.86
N PHE A 99 3.69 -1.37 4.63
CA PHE A 99 4.76 -0.59 5.22
C PHE A 99 4.28 -0.07 6.56
N ARG A 100 4.86 -0.57 7.65
CA ARG A 100 4.54 -0.13 9.01
C ARG A 100 5.42 1.04 9.38
N TRP A 101 4.77 2.16 9.76
CA TRP A 101 5.50 3.33 10.27
C TRP A 101 6.22 3.05 11.59
N ASN A 102 5.73 2.05 12.36
CA ASN A 102 6.18 1.72 13.70
C ASN A 102 5.99 2.89 14.67
N ARG A 103 4.88 3.59 14.49
CA ARG A 103 4.44 4.72 15.32
C ARG A 103 2.94 4.65 15.51
N ASP A 104 2.48 5.31 16.58
CA ASP A 104 1.08 5.58 16.79
C ASP A 104 0.78 6.96 16.25
N TYR A 105 -0.18 7.04 15.34
CA TYR A 105 -0.66 8.31 14.78
C TYR A 105 -2.15 8.46 15.05
N PRO A 106 -2.67 9.69 15.11
CA PRO A 106 -4.12 9.88 15.09
C PRO A 106 -4.69 9.27 13.82
N ALA A 107 -5.82 8.57 13.93
CA ALA A 107 -6.49 7.96 12.79
C ALA A 107 -8.00 7.99 12.99
N ASP A 108 -8.72 8.37 11.94
CA ASP A 108 -10.18 8.24 11.87
C ASP A 108 -10.61 7.31 10.73
N ARG A 109 -9.64 6.83 9.94
CA ARG A 109 -9.85 5.73 8.99
C ARG A 109 -8.78 4.67 9.24
N ARG A 110 -9.25 3.45 9.42
CA ARG A 110 -8.39 2.28 9.62
C ARG A 110 -8.65 1.25 8.53
N LEU A 111 -7.69 0.33 8.39
CA LEU A 111 -7.86 -0.80 7.49
C LEU A 111 -9.13 -1.56 7.85
N ASP A 112 -9.99 -1.82 6.85
CA ASP A 112 -11.27 -2.51 7.02
C ASP A 112 -11.18 -4.02 6.78
N LEU A 113 -9.97 -4.57 6.77
CA LEU A 113 -9.70 -6.00 6.74
C LEU A 113 -9.17 -6.45 8.10
N ASP A 114 -9.68 -7.56 8.59
CA ASP A 114 -9.14 -8.20 9.79
C ASP A 114 -7.97 -9.10 9.38
N LEU A 115 -6.75 -8.67 9.69
CA LEU A 115 -5.54 -9.40 9.31
C LEU A 115 -5.26 -10.63 10.17
N SER A 116 -6.04 -10.87 11.23
CA SER A 116 -5.81 -12.03 12.11
C SER A 116 -5.92 -13.37 11.38
N GLY A 117 -6.71 -13.43 10.31
CA GLY A 117 -6.83 -14.63 9.46
C GLY A 117 -5.84 -14.67 8.31
N TRP A 118 -5.04 -13.63 8.13
CA TRP A 118 -4.04 -13.57 7.06
C TRP A 118 -2.69 -14.10 7.54
N GLU A 119 -1.93 -14.72 6.64
CA GLU A 119 -0.61 -15.25 6.97
C GLU A 119 0.47 -14.24 6.62
N ARG A 120 1.25 -13.81 7.62
CA ARG A 120 2.43 -12.98 7.36
C ARG A 120 3.57 -13.90 6.93
N THR A 121 4.02 -13.76 5.69
CA THR A 121 5.02 -14.65 5.07
C THR A 121 6.40 -14.04 5.01
N GLU A 122 6.51 -12.72 5.02
CA GLU A 122 7.80 -12.01 4.94
C GLU A 122 7.76 -10.76 5.80
N GLN A 123 8.93 -10.39 6.30
CA GLN A 123 9.12 -9.18 7.09
C GLN A 123 10.54 -8.66 6.87
N GLU A 124 10.65 -7.36 6.57
CA GLU A 124 11.93 -6.70 6.39
C GLU A 124 11.91 -5.35 7.08
N GLU A 125 12.96 -5.02 7.84
CA GLU A 125 13.11 -3.73 8.50
C GLU A 125 14.18 -2.92 7.79
N PHE A 126 13.95 -1.61 7.67
CA PHE A 126 14.93 -0.71 7.07
C PHE A 126 14.78 0.69 7.67
N PRO A 127 15.87 1.49 7.70
CA PRO A 127 15.77 2.88 8.15
C PRO A 127 15.07 3.73 7.09
N GLY A 128 14.12 4.57 7.52
CA GLY A 128 13.48 5.55 6.67
C GLY A 128 14.24 6.87 6.64
N SER A 129 13.74 7.83 5.87
CA SER A 129 14.29 9.19 5.86
C SER A 129 13.70 10.07 6.97
N SER A 130 12.43 9.82 7.35
CA SER A 130 11.72 10.54 8.42
C SER A 130 11.35 9.63 9.59
N HIS A 131 11.69 8.37 9.52
CA HIS A 131 11.39 7.36 10.54
C HIS A 131 12.64 6.55 10.82
N ASP A 132 12.88 6.23 12.09
CA ASP A 132 14.07 5.46 12.48
C ASP A 132 14.04 4.07 11.86
N LYS A 133 12.86 3.46 11.84
CA LYS A 133 12.69 2.11 11.31
C LYS A 133 11.30 1.97 10.70
N ILE A 134 11.26 1.44 9.48
CA ILE A 134 10.03 1.07 8.79
C ILE A 134 10.09 -0.43 8.57
N THR A 135 8.95 -1.11 8.74
CA THR A 135 8.86 -2.56 8.52
C THR A 135 7.96 -2.83 7.32
N LEU A 136 8.49 -3.54 6.33
CA LEU A 136 7.69 -4.05 5.20
C LEU A 136 7.26 -5.47 5.53
N GLU A 137 5.95 -5.71 5.50
CA GLU A 137 5.35 -7.01 5.76
C GLU A 137 4.57 -7.49 4.55
N ARG A 138 4.60 -8.79 4.31
CA ARG A 138 3.81 -9.43 3.24
C ARG A 138 2.79 -10.37 3.86
N TYR A 139 1.53 -10.24 3.43
CA TYR A 139 0.43 -11.06 3.91
C TYR A 139 -0.26 -11.80 2.77
N LEU A 140 -0.53 -13.08 2.98
CA LEU A 140 -1.38 -13.87 2.08
C LEU A 140 -2.77 -14.00 2.68
N PRO A 141 -3.82 -13.97 1.83
CA PRO A 141 -5.19 -14.08 2.32
C PRO A 141 -5.46 -15.47 2.89
N PRO A 142 -6.44 -15.58 3.81
CA PRO A 142 -6.83 -16.89 4.33
C PRO A 142 -7.38 -17.76 3.21
N ALA A 143 -7.16 -19.05 3.31
CA ALA A 143 -7.77 -20.02 2.41
C ALA A 143 -9.29 -20.02 2.61
N THR A 144 -10.03 -20.03 1.53
CA THR A 144 -11.50 -20.07 1.57
C THR A 144 -11.99 -21.50 1.40
#